data_fd1e6420a6303a1d437c42a949ff8cfb
#
_entry.id   fd1e6420a6303a1d437c42a949ff8cfb
#
_cell.length_a   1.000
_cell.length_b   1.000
_cell.length_c   1.000
_cell.angle_alpha   90.00
_cell.angle_beta   90.00
_cell.angle_gamma   90.00
#
_symmetry.space_group_name_H-M   'P 1'
#
loop_
_entity.id
_entity.type
_entity.pdbx_description
1 polymer ?
#
loop_
_entity_poly.entity_id
_entity_poly.type
_entity_poly.pdbx_seq_one_letter_code
_entity_poly.pdbx_strand_id
1 'polypeptide(L)'
;MKLRILATCVATMSLMSIARSADRPNIVWIVSEYNSIHYLNHFFAGGAKAPNIEALAAHGLTFDHSFSNAPVCSVARTTLATGCYGPRIGTQVHRRYPLAAMPEGLRMLPSYLRDAGYYTTNNSKKDYNAVEGDGVWDESSRAASWRNRSEKGQPFFHMQSHGESHEGTLHFGRNVFEGQKTATDPASVKLADYHPD
;
A
#
# COMPACT_ATOMS: atom_id res chain seq x y z
N MET A 1 51.89 -35.28 -8.35
CA MET A 1 51.48 -33.92 -8.76
C MET A 1 50.01 -33.80 -9.16
N LYS A 2 49.36 -34.83 -9.69
CA LYS A 2 47.93 -34.77 -10.10
C LYS A 2 46.90 -34.76 -8.93
N LEU A 3 47.23 -35.30 -7.80
CA LEU A 3 46.32 -35.40 -6.62
C LEU A 3 46.13 -34.06 -5.87
N ARG A 4 47.15 -33.16 -5.90
CA ARG A 4 47.08 -31.85 -5.22
C ARG A 4 46.24 -30.82 -5.96
N ILE A 5 46.15 -30.93 -7.29
CA ILE A 5 45.36 -30.05 -8.14
C ILE A 5 43.84 -30.32 -7.94
N LEU A 6 43.46 -31.58 -7.76
CA LEU A 6 42.07 -31.96 -7.55
C LEU A 6 41.52 -31.48 -6.22
N ALA A 7 42.34 -31.51 -5.15
CA ALA A 7 41.94 -31.02 -3.83
C ALA A 7 41.73 -29.49 -3.77
N THR A 8 42.54 -28.74 -4.57
CA THR A 8 42.41 -27.28 -4.63
C THR A 8 41.17 -26.84 -5.41
N CYS A 9 40.76 -27.54 -6.44
CA CYS A 9 39.53 -27.25 -7.19
C CYS A 9 38.27 -27.55 -6.39
N VAL A 10 38.27 -28.57 -5.55
CA VAL A 10 37.11 -28.89 -4.69
C VAL A 10 36.98 -27.87 -3.55
N ALA A 11 38.08 -27.40 -2.98
CA ALA A 11 38.05 -26.37 -1.94
C ALA A 11 37.56 -24.99 -2.45
N THR A 12 37.90 -24.63 -3.70
CA THR A 12 37.43 -23.37 -4.30
C THR A 12 35.94 -23.43 -4.71
N MET A 13 35.39 -24.57 -5.07
CA MET A 13 33.95 -24.70 -5.33
C MET A 13 33.08 -24.61 -4.07
N SER A 14 33.62 -24.98 -2.88
CA SER A 14 32.86 -24.92 -1.63
C SER A 14 32.78 -23.52 -1.03
N LEU A 15 33.54 -22.54 -1.51
CA LEU A 15 33.52 -21.15 -1.03
C LEU A 15 32.60 -20.24 -1.84
N MET A 16 31.95 -20.74 -2.90
CA MET A 16 31.03 -19.95 -3.72
C MET A 16 29.55 -19.95 -3.27
N SER A 17 29.24 -20.46 -2.12
CA SER A 17 27.85 -20.69 -1.72
C SER A 17 27.40 -20.01 -0.44
N ILE A 18 27.88 -18.82 -0.12
CA ILE A 18 27.22 -18.00 0.89
C ILE A 18 27.16 -16.54 0.39
N ALA A 19 26.61 -16.33 -0.79
CA ALA A 19 25.89 -15.09 -1.00
C ALA A 19 24.59 -15.22 -0.19
N ARG A 20 24.61 -14.89 1.07
CA ARG A 20 23.37 -14.64 1.82
C ARG A 20 22.58 -13.64 1.00
N SER A 21 21.51 -14.11 0.37
CA SER A 21 20.50 -13.22 -0.17
C SER A 21 20.19 -12.22 0.94
N ALA A 22 20.41 -10.94 0.70
CA ALA A 22 20.02 -9.91 1.64
C ALA A 22 18.57 -10.21 2.05
N ASP A 23 18.29 -10.26 3.37
CA ASP A 23 16.96 -10.55 3.87
C ASP A 23 15.99 -9.55 3.24
N ARG A 24 15.17 -10.03 2.31
CA ARG A 24 14.16 -9.22 1.66
C ARG A 24 13.01 -9.04 2.64
N PRO A 25 12.75 -7.82 3.13
CA PRO A 25 11.71 -7.59 4.11
C PRO A 25 10.33 -7.84 3.50
N ASN A 26 9.39 -8.29 4.31
CA ASN A 26 7.99 -8.23 3.94
C ASN A 26 7.52 -6.77 3.90
N ILE A 27 6.69 -6.44 2.93
CA ILE A 27 6.18 -5.07 2.74
C ILE A 27 4.67 -5.10 2.89
N VAL A 28 4.15 -4.25 3.77
CA VAL A 28 2.71 -4.08 3.98
C VAL A 28 2.33 -2.62 3.80
N TRP A 29 1.40 -2.36 2.90
CA TRP A 29 0.75 -1.07 2.77
C TRP A 29 -0.66 -1.14 3.34
N ILE A 30 -0.91 -0.40 4.42
CA ILE A 30 -2.24 -0.22 4.98
C ILE A 30 -2.71 1.17 4.54
N VAL A 31 -3.77 1.20 3.75
CA VAL A 31 -4.29 2.42 3.13
C VAL A 31 -5.68 2.68 3.68
N SER A 32 -5.82 3.73 4.47
CA SER A 32 -7.11 4.30 4.83
C SER A 32 -7.53 5.34 3.79
N GLU A 33 -8.83 5.56 3.66
CA GLU A 33 -9.39 6.50 2.69
C GLU A 33 -9.76 7.81 3.38
N TYR A 34 -9.55 8.95 2.71
CA TYR A 34 -9.96 10.29 3.18
C TYR A 34 -9.43 10.71 4.57
N ASN A 35 -8.44 10.01 5.11
CA ASN A 35 -7.80 10.42 6.35
C ASN A 35 -6.79 11.54 6.08
N SER A 36 -6.98 12.65 6.76
CA SER A 36 -6.02 13.75 6.76
C SER A 36 -5.38 13.88 8.15
N ILE A 37 -4.34 14.69 8.25
CA ILE A 37 -3.68 15.00 9.51
C ILE A 37 -4.63 15.56 10.58
N HIS A 38 -5.78 16.13 10.17
CA HIS A 38 -6.75 16.71 11.09
C HIS A 38 -7.64 15.68 11.79
N TYR A 39 -7.69 14.44 11.31
CA TYR A 39 -8.60 13.43 11.85
C TYR A 39 -7.97 12.49 12.86
N LEU A 40 -6.65 12.43 12.91
CA LEU A 40 -5.92 11.52 13.80
C LEU A 40 -5.25 12.28 14.95
N ASN A 41 -5.48 11.84 16.19
CA ASN A 41 -4.89 12.45 17.38
C ASN A 41 -3.36 12.49 17.35
N HIS A 42 -2.72 11.60 16.61
CA HIS A 42 -1.28 11.57 16.39
C HIS A 42 -0.75 12.88 15.78
N PHE A 43 -1.51 13.52 14.89
CA PHE A 43 -1.13 14.78 14.23
C PHE A 43 -1.87 16.01 14.78
N PHE A 44 -3.05 15.83 15.33
CA PHE A 44 -3.91 16.91 15.77
C PHE A 44 -4.60 16.55 17.10
N ALA A 45 -4.35 17.30 18.14
CA ALA A 45 -4.82 17.01 19.51
C ALA A 45 -6.34 16.83 19.66
N GLY A 46 -7.15 17.36 18.72
CA GLY A 46 -8.61 17.16 18.66
C GLY A 46 -9.05 15.96 17.83
N GLY A 47 -8.13 15.23 17.19
CA GLY A 47 -8.44 14.11 16.33
C GLY A 47 -8.84 12.85 17.09
N ALA A 48 -9.34 11.87 16.34
CA ALA A 48 -9.71 10.57 16.88
C ALA A 48 -8.47 9.82 17.38
N LYS A 49 -8.62 9.17 18.55
CA LYS A 49 -7.57 8.28 19.07
C LYS A 49 -7.46 7.04 18.23
N ALA A 50 -6.26 6.75 17.78
CA ALA A 50 -5.92 5.58 16.97
C ALA A 50 -4.73 4.82 17.60
N PRO A 51 -4.94 4.12 18.72
CA PRO A 51 -3.86 3.58 19.54
C PRO A 51 -2.93 2.62 18.80
N ASN A 52 -3.44 1.87 17.83
CA ASN A 52 -2.61 0.97 17.01
C ASN A 52 -1.72 1.73 16.04
N ILE A 53 -2.21 2.83 15.45
CA ILE A 53 -1.42 3.71 14.57
C ILE A 53 -0.38 4.46 15.40
N GLU A 54 -0.76 4.97 16.56
CA GLU A 54 0.12 5.65 17.49
C GLU A 54 1.24 4.73 17.99
N ALA A 55 0.92 3.47 18.31
CA ALA A 55 1.92 2.47 18.67
C ALA A 55 2.87 2.15 17.52
N LEU A 56 2.38 2.06 16.27
CA LEU A 56 3.22 1.87 15.11
C LEU A 56 4.15 3.07 14.88
N ALA A 57 3.64 4.29 15.02
CA ALA A 57 4.40 5.52 14.90
C ALA A 57 5.53 5.63 15.95
N ALA A 58 5.28 5.15 17.18
CA ALA A 58 6.28 5.14 18.25
C ALA A 58 7.50 4.24 17.96
N HIS A 59 7.37 3.29 17.04
CA HIS A 59 8.43 2.36 16.64
C HIS A 59 8.91 2.57 15.20
N GLY A 60 8.38 3.59 14.50
CA GLY A 60 8.67 3.88 13.11
C GLY A 60 9.04 5.32 12.86
N LEU A 61 8.83 5.75 11.61
CA LEU A 61 8.98 7.13 11.18
C LEU A 61 7.61 7.73 10.88
N THR A 62 7.39 8.94 11.38
CA THR A 62 6.24 9.76 11.02
C THR A 62 6.67 10.84 10.04
N PHE A 63 5.88 11.02 8.98
CA PHE A 63 6.12 12.07 7.98
C PHE A 63 5.07 13.16 8.16
N ASP A 64 5.44 14.27 8.78
CA ASP A 64 4.53 15.40 9.04
C ASP A 64 4.09 16.11 7.76
N HIS A 65 4.94 16.05 6.71
CA HIS A 65 4.70 16.69 5.42
C HIS A 65 4.71 15.66 4.28
N SER A 66 3.71 14.80 4.25
CA SER A 66 3.48 13.85 3.17
C SER A 66 2.25 14.26 2.36
N PHE A 67 2.45 14.52 1.07
CA PHE A 67 1.41 15.06 0.20
C PHE A 67 1.01 14.05 -0.87
N SER A 68 -0.29 13.85 -1.04
CA SER A 68 -0.80 13.20 -2.24
C SER A 68 -0.65 14.15 -3.44
N ASN A 69 -0.32 13.58 -4.61
CA ASN A 69 -0.26 14.35 -5.85
C ASN A 69 -1.63 14.86 -6.34
N ALA A 70 -2.71 14.29 -5.83
CA ALA A 70 -4.08 14.73 -6.08
C ALA A 70 -5.00 14.24 -4.95
N PRO A 71 -6.01 15.05 -4.57
CA PRO A 71 -6.93 14.71 -3.49
C PRO A 71 -8.08 13.82 -3.97
N VAL A 72 -7.79 12.83 -4.82
CA VAL A 72 -8.82 11.95 -5.39
C VAL A 72 -8.26 10.56 -5.68
N CYS A 73 -9.07 9.54 -5.38
CA CYS A 73 -8.66 8.12 -5.32
C CYS A 73 -7.90 7.64 -6.56
N SER A 74 -8.51 7.70 -7.74
CA SER A 74 -7.93 7.05 -8.92
C SER A 74 -6.63 7.68 -9.38
N VAL A 75 -6.46 8.99 -9.22
CA VAL A 75 -5.22 9.70 -9.56
C VAL A 75 -4.12 9.35 -8.56
N ALA A 76 -4.41 9.45 -7.26
CA ALA A 76 -3.46 9.12 -6.22
C ALA A 76 -3.03 7.65 -6.27
N ARG A 77 -4.00 6.73 -6.45
CA ARG A 77 -3.73 5.29 -6.53
C ARG A 77 -2.92 4.90 -7.75
N THR A 78 -3.18 5.54 -8.90
CA THR A 78 -2.36 5.32 -10.09
C THR A 78 -0.94 5.79 -9.87
N THR A 79 -0.74 6.94 -9.24
CA THR A 79 0.60 7.42 -8.88
C THR A 79 1.31 6.49 -7.90
N LEU A 80 0.64 6.00 -6.86
CA LEU A 80 1.21 5.01 -5.94
C LEU A 80 1.63 3.73 -6.66
N ALA A 81 0.79 3.26 -7.59
CA ALA A 81 1.07 2.02 -8.30
C ALA A 81 2.17 2.15 -9.36
N THR A 82 2.32 3.32 -9.98
CA THR A 82 3.25 3.52 -11.12
C THR A 82 4.51 4.30 -10.78
N GLY A 83 4.52 5.02 -9.64
CA GLY A 83 5.58 5.97 -9.32
C GLY A 83 5.62 7.21 -10.23
N CYS A 84 4.57 7.42 -11.06
CA CYS A 84 4.51 8.51 -12.02
C CYS A 84 3.40 9.50 -11.69
N TYR A 85 3.70 10.79 -11.76
CA TYR A 85 2.68 11.82 -11.65
C TYR A 85 1.67 11.75 -12.80
N GLY A 86 0.39 12.00 -12.49
CA GLY A 86 -0.71 11.91 -13.42
C GLY A 86 -0.51 12.63 -14.75
N PRO A 87 -0.01 13.89 -14.81
CA PRO A 87 0.23 14.60 -16.08
C PRO A 87 1.22 13.90 -17.01
N ARG A 88 2.21 13.17 -16.46
CA ARG A 88 3.22 12.47 -17.27
C ARG A 88 2.63 11.33 -18.10
N ILE A 89 1.62 10.65 -17.58
CA ILE A 89 1.02 9.47 -18.19
C ILE A 89 -0.47 9.66 -18.51
N GLY A 90 -0.97 10.90 -18.44
CA GLY A 90 -2.34 11.24 -18.81
C GLY A 90 -3.42 10.74 -17.84
N THR A 91 -3.09 10.58 -16.55
CA THR A 91 -3.97 10.00 -15.53
C THR A 91 -4.44 11.01 -14.48
N GLN A 92 -4.34 12.29 -14.74
CA GLN A 92 -4.64 13.38 -13.81
C GLN A 92 -6.14 13.67 -13.59
N VAL A 93 -7.02 13.03 -14.35
CA VAL A 93 -8.48 13.22 -14.25
C VAL A 93 -9.10 12.04 -13.53
N HIS A 94 -10.00 12.32 -12.57
CA HIS A 94 -10.66 11.26 -11.79
C HIS A 94 -11.48 10.32 -12.68
N ARG A 95 -11.23 9.02 -12.52
CA ARG A 95 -11.90 7.92 -13.23
C ARG A 95 -11.96 8.17 -14.73
N ARG A 96 -10.79 8.45 -15.29
CA ARG A 96 -10.61 8.68 -16.71
C ARG A 96 -11.15 7.51 -17.56
N TYR A 97 -11.83 7.83 -18.63
CA TYR A 97 -12.25 6.85 -19.62
C TYR A 97 -11.95 7.37 -21.04
N PRO A 98 -11.37 6.56 -21.93
CA PRO A 98 -10.77 5.26 -21.66
C PRO A 98 -9.57 5.36 -20.73
N LEU A 99 -9.19 4.24 -20.09
CA LEU A 99 -7.99 4.19 -19.27
C LEU A 99 -6.75 4.57 -20.08
N ALA A 100 -5.78 5.21 -19.44
CA ALA A 100 -4.52 5.54 -20.09
C ALA A 100 -3.72 4.26 -20.38
N ALA A 101 -3.15 4.17 -21.58
CA ALA A 101 -2.17 3.14 -21.86
C ALA A 101 -0.91 3.39 -21.01
N MET A 102 -0.31 2.32 -20.50
CA MET A 102 1.00 2.42 -19.84
C MET A 102 2.06 2.76 -20.87
N PRO A 103 2.94 3.74 -20.62
CA PRO A 103 4.09 4.00 -21.47
C PRO A 103 4.98 2.76 -21.58
N GLU A 104 5.66 2.62 -22.71
CA GLU A 104 6.62 1.53 -22.92
C GLU A 104 7.69 1.52 -21.81
N GLY A 105 7.99 0.34 -21.30
CA GLY A 105 8.96 0.12 -20.22
C GLY A 105 8.48 0.51 -18.82
N LEU A 106 7.30 1.12 -18.68
CA LEU A 106 6.70 1.42 -17.38
C LEU A 106 5.70 0.33 -16.99
N ARG A 107 5.88 -0.20 -15.79
CA ARG A 107 4.96 -1.17 -15.17
C ARG A 107 4.53 -0.69 -13.78
N MET A 108 3.52 -1.29 -13.23
CA MET A 108 3.12 -1.02 -11.85
C MET A 108 4.09 -1.69 -10.85
N LEU A 109 4.29 -1.06 -9.70
CA LEU A 109 5.20 -1.52 -8.65
C LEU A 109 5.10 -3.02 -8.31
N PRO A 110 3.89 -3.60 -8.18
CA PRO A 110 3.80 -5.02 -7.85
C PRO A 110 4.46 -5.93 -8.90
N SER A 111 4.44 -5.57 -10.19
CA SER A 111 5.14 -6.34 -11.24
C SER A 111 6.65 -6.40 -11.01
N TYR A 112 7.27 -5.27 -10.61
CA TYR A 112 8.70 -5.25 -10.29
C TYR A 112 9.02 -6.08 -9.05
N LEU A 113 8.13 -6.04 -8.06
CA LEU A 113 8.30 -6.84 -6.84
C LEU A 113 8.13 -8.34 -7.14
N ARG A 114 7.22 -8.73 -8.04
CA ARG A 114 7.10 -10.12 -8.49
C ARG A 114 8.36 -10.60 -9.19
N ASP A 115 8.92 -9.80 -10.09
CA ASP A 115 10.20 -10.12 -10.74
C ASP A 115 11.34 -10.28 -9.72
N ALA A 116 11.27 -9.54 -8.60
CA ALA A 116 12.18 -9.68 -7.47
C ALA A 116 11.84 -10.88 -6.56
N GLY A 117 10.83 -11.70 -6.89
CA GLY A 117 10.46 -12.91 -6.17
C GLY A 117 9.50 -12.71 -5.00
N TYR A 118 8.87 -11.54 -4.90
CA TYR A 118 7.81 -11.31 -3.92
C TYR A 118 6.49 -11.93 -4.36
N TYR A 119 5.73 -12.43 -3.40
CA TYR A 119 4.31 -12.73 -3.57
C TYR A 119 3.50 -11.46 -3.34
N THR A 120 2.73 -11.02 -4.34
CA THR A 120 2.06 -9.72 -4.31
C THR A 120 0.55 -9.86 -4.22
N THR A 121 -0.06 -9.18 -3.23
CA THR A 121 -1.49 -9.28 -3.00
C THR A 121 -2.14 -7.92 -2.75
N ASN A 122 -3.35 -7.72 -3.28
CA ASN A 122 -4.16 -6.52 -3.10
C ASN A 122 -5.55 -6.87 -2.54
N ASN A 123 -5.87 -6.39 -1.38
CA ASN A 123 -7.18 -6.50 -0.76
C ASN A 123 -7.80 -5.10 -0.57
N SER A 124 -8.65 -4.62 -1.47
CA SER A 124 -8.95 -5.13 -2.80
C SER A 124 -9.14 -4.00 -3.80
N LYS A 125 -9.02 -2.74 -3.33
CA LYS A 125 -9.28 -1.57 -4.16
C LYS A 125 -8.14 -1.31 -5.12
N LYS A 126 -8.43 -1.23 -6.41
CA LYS A 126 -7.51 -0.81 -7.48
C LYS A 126 -7.78 0.64 -7.86
N ASP A 127 -8.90 0.92 -8.52
CA ASP A 127 -9.34 2.25 -8.95
C ASP A 127 -8.24 3.01 -9.72
N TYR A 128 -7.61 2.33 -10.69
CA TYR A 128 -6.55 2.92 -11.49
C TYR A 128 -7.08 3.64 -12.72
N ASN A 129 -6.45 4.74 -13.11
CA ASN A 129 -6.70 5.48 -14.35
C ASN A 129 -5.86 4.98 -15.53
N ALA A 130 -4.99 4.00 -15.32
CA ALA A 130 -4.16 3.37 -16.33
C ALA A 130 -4.50 1.90 -16.47
N VAL A 131 -4.26 1.35 -17.66
CA VAL A 131 -4.38 -0.08 -17.91
C VAL A 131 -3.37 -0.82 -17.03
N GLU A 132 -3.86 -1.77 -16.24
CA GLU A 132 -3.03 -2.47 -15.27
C GLU A 132 -1.97 -3.37 -15.92
N GLY A 133 -2.26 -3.92 -17.07
CA GLY A 133 -1.41 -4.95 -17.68
C GLY A 133 -1.59 -6.33 -17.02
N ASP A 134 -1.02 -7.34 -17.65
CA ASP A 134 -1.10 -8.72 -17.15
C ASP A 134 -0.09 -8.96 -16.03
N GLY A 135 -0.47 -9.81 -15.10
CA GLY A 135 0.45 -10.31 -14.08
C GLY A 135 0.97 -9.27 -13.10
N VAL A 136 0.23 -8.20 -12.84
CA VAL A 136 0.63 -7.19 -11.83
C VAL A 136 0.55 -7.75 -10.42
N TRP A 137 -0.51 -8.48 -10.10
CA TRP A 137 -0.73 -9.10 -8.80
C TRP A 137 -0.77 -10.63 -8.91
N ASP A 138 -0.26 -11.35 -7.90
CA ASP A 138 -0.54 -12.78 -7.76
C ASP A 138 -1.99 -13.00 -7.36
N GLU A 139 -2.50 -12.15 -6.45
CA GLU A 139 -3.91 -12.14 -6.08
C GLU A 139 -4.43 -10.71 -5.90
N SER A 140 -5.64 -10.43 -6.40
CA SER A 140 -6.33 -9.17 -6.16
C SER A 140 -7.81 -9.40 -6.00
N SER A 141 -8.27 -9.47 -4.75
CA SER A 141 -9.66 -9.70 -4.36
C SER A 141 -9.86 -9.37 -2.88
N ARG A 142 -11.11 -9.45 -2.41
CA ARG A 142 -11.42 -9.34 -0.97
C ARG A 142 -10.86 -10.50 -0.14
N ALA A 143 -10.55 -11.62 -0.76
CA ALA A 143 -9.93 -12.78 -0.12
C ALA A 143 -8.41 -12.83 -0.27
N ALA A 144 -7.83 -11.90 -1.06
CA ALA A 144 -6.39 -11.83 -1.27
C ALA A 144 -5.66 -11.59 0.05
N SER A 145 -4.66 -12.41 0.30
CA SER A 145 -3.89 -12.37 1.53
C SER A 145 -2.47 -12.85 1.30
N TRP A 146 -1.51 -12.21 1.96
CA TRP A 146 -0.14 -12.68 2.01
C TRP A 146 -0.01 -14.11 2.57
N ARG A 147 -1.04 -14.61 3.30
CA ARG A 147 -1.09 -15.97 3.84
C ARG A 147 -1.34 -17.04 2.79
N ASN A 148 -1.86 -16.66 1.62
CA ASN A 148 -2.22 -17.58 0.54
C ASN A 148 -1.00 -18.04 -0.28
N ARG A 149 0.20 -17.46 -0.04
CA ARG A 149 1.41 -17.89 -0.74
C ARG A 149 1.74 -19.34 -0.44
N SER A 150 2.16 -20.09 -1.45
CA SER A 150 2.52 -21.50 -1.33
C SER A 150 3.79 -21.70 -0.50
N GLU A 151 4.78 -20.83 -0.68
CA GLU A 151 6.06 -20.89 0.01
C GLU A 151 6.07 -19.95 1.21
N LYS A 152 6.05 -20.51 2.42
CA LYS A 152 5.99 -19.71 3.68
C LYS A 152 7.17 -18.75 3.85
N GLY A 153 8.34 -19.10 3.29
CA GLY A 153 9.55 -18.26 3.33
C GLY A 153 9.63 -17.21 2.25
N GLN A 154 8.71 -17.19 1.27
CA GLN A 154 8.69 -16.20 0.21
C GLN A 154 8.39 -14.82 0.79
N PRO A 155 9.17 -13.78 0.48
CA PRO A 155 8.83 -12.42 0.85
C PRO A 155 7.53 -12.00 0.16
N PHE A 156 6.77 -11.12 0.81
CA PHE A 156 5.50 -10.66 0.24
C PHE A 156 5.37 -9.14 0.26
N PHE A 157 4.59 -8.65 -0.69
CA PHE A 157 4.02 -7.32 -0.70
C PHE A 157 2.51 -7.44 -0.59
N HIS A 158 1.94 -6.89 0.47
CA HIS A 158 0.50 -6.90 0.71
C HIS A 158 -0.04 -5.49 0.81
N MET A 159 -1.02 -5.16 -0.02
CA MET A 159 -1.75 -3.91 0.04
C MET A 159 -3.15 -4.16 0.62
N GLN A 160 -3.43 -3.56 1.76
CA GLN A 160 -4.73 -3.61 2.43
C GLN A 160 -5.39 -2.24 2.36
N SER A 161 -6.55 -2.15 1.72
CA SER A 161 -7.34 -0.92 1.68
C SER A 161 -8.49 -1.01 2.68
N HIS A 162 -8.67 0.06 3.46
CA HIS A 162 -9.77 0.24 4.41
C HIS A 162 -10.70 1.33 3.90
N GLY A 163 -11.93 0.96 3.60
CA GLY A 163 -12.95 1.85 3.03
C GLY A 163 -13.89 2.46 4.08
N GLU A 164 -13.70 2.13 5.36
CA GLU A 164 -14.59 2.58 6.43
C GLU A 164 -14.58 4.11 6.60
N SER A 165 -13.47 4.74 6.31
CA SER A 165 -13.31 6.20 6.30
C SER A 165 -13.62 6.86 4.96
N HIS A 166 -14.05 6.09 3.94
CA HIS A 166 -14.42 6.63 2.64
C HIS A 166 -15.74 7.41 2.74
N GLU A 167 -15.86 8.55 2.06
CA GLU A 167 -17.08 9.38 2.04
C GLU A 167 -18.35 8.59 1.70
N GLY A 168 -18.25 7.58 0.83
CA GLY A 168 -19.36 6.71 0.46
C GLY A 168 -20.01 6.00 1.65
N THR A 169 -19.31 5.88 2.77
CA THR A 169 -19.89 5.32 4.01
C THR A 169 -20.85 6.27 4.71
N LEU A 170 -20.86 7.54 4.33
CA LEU A 170 -21.79 8.56 4.83
C LEU A 170 -23.11 8.58 4.04
N HIS A 171 -23.20 7.86 2.92
CA HIS A 171 -24.38 7.83 2.06
C HIS A 171 -25.41 6.77 2.54
N PHE A 172 -25.88 6.95 3.77
CA PHE A 172 -26.92 6.09 4.38
C PHE A 172 -27.97 6.95 5.09
N GLY A 173 -29.14 6.36 5.35
CA GLY A 173 -30.20 7.06 6.05
C GLY A 173 -29.85 7.36 7.51
N ARG A 174 -30.39 8.46 8.02
CA ARG A 174 -30.16 8.92 9.40
C ARG A 174 -30.44 7.82 10.45
N ASN A 175 -31.47 7.01 10.24
CA ASN A 175 -31.82 5.89 11.10
C ASN A 175 -30.69 4.85 11.24
N VAL A 176 -29.91 4.66 10.19
CA VAL A 176 -28.74 3.76 10.21
C VAL A 176 -27.62 4.36 11.04
N PHE A 177 -27.38 5.66 10.88
CA PHE A 177 -26.38 6.39 11.68
C PHE A 177 -26.72 6.37 13.17
N GLU A 178 -27.95 6.70 13.54
CA GLU A 178 -28.40 6.72 14.93
C GLU A 178 -28.35 5.32 15.59
N GLY A 179 -28.43 4.25 14.82
CA GLY A 179 -28.31 2.86 15.29
C GLY A 179 -26.88 2.33 15.41
N GLN A 180 -25.89 3.04 14.89
CA GLN A 180 -24.49 2.60 14.95
C GLN A 180 -23.88 2.90 16.31
N LYS A 181 -23.36 1.86 16.97
CA LYS A 181 -22.51 2.02 18.14
C LYS A 181 -21.10 2.33 17.67
N THR A 182 -20.70 3.59 17.76
CA THR A 182 -19.32 3.99 17.50
C THR A 182 -18.47 3.85 18.77
N ALA A 183 -17.22 3.46 18.64
CA ALA A 183 -16.29 3.41 19.76
C ALA A 183 -15.89 4.81 20.25
N THR A 184 -16.18 5.86 19.48
CA THR A 184 -15.86 7.25 19.78
C THR A 184 -17.18 8.01 19.91
N ASP A 185 -17.36 8.73 21.03
CA ASP A 185 -18.46 9.67 21.18
C ASP A 185 -18.30 10.81 20.17
N PRO A 186 -19.27 11.03 19.26
CA PRO A 186 -19.19 12.12 18.30
C PRO A 186 -19.00 13.51 18.94
N ALA A 187 -19.54 13.73 20.12
CA ALA A 187 -19.38 14.98 20.86
C ALA A 187 -17.94 15.21 21.36
N SER A 188 -17.12 14.17 21.41
CA SER A 188 -15.70 14.25 21.77
C SER A 188 -14.77 14.60 20.62
N VAL A 189 -15.28 14.57 19.38
CA VAL A 189 -14.49 14.90 18.17
C VAL A 189 -14.52 16.39 17.95
N LYS A 190 -13.35 17.02 18.01
CA LYS A 190 -13.20 18.44 17.74
C LYS A 190 -12.96 18.68 16.25
N LEU A 191 -13.78 19.51 15.65
CA LEU A 191 -13.54 19.93 14.26
C LEU A 191 -12.32 20.86 14.18
N ALA A 192 -11.64 20.86 13.04
CA ALA A 192 -10.56 21.79 12.78
C ALA A 192 -11.10 23.22 12.68
N ASP A 193 -10.30 24.22 13.09
CA ASP A 193 -10.72 25.62 13.22
C ASP A 193 -11.21 26.26 11.90
N TYR A 194 -10.86 25.70 10.75
CA TYR A 194 -11.32 26.16 9.43
C TYR A 194 -12.63 25.48 8.98
N HIS A 195 -13.15 24.53 9.74
CA HIS A 195 -14.40 23.86 9.40
C HIS A 195 -15.56 24.78 9.76
N PRO A 196 -16.49 25.06 8.84
CA PRO A 196 -17.69 25.82 9.20
C PRO A 196 -18.54 25.05 10.21
N ASP A 197 -19.07 25.75 11.18
CA ASP A 197 -19.99 25.23 12.21
C ASP A 197 -21.29 24.69 11.60
#